data_6530844aa33c89d0ede327a85e3330b2
#
_entry.id   6530844aa33c89d0ede327a85e3330b2
#
_cell.length_a   1.000
_cell.length_b   1.000
_cell.length_c   1.000
_cell.angle_alpha   90.00
_cell.angle_beta   90.00
_cell.angle_gamma   90.00
#
_symmetry.space_group_name_H-M   'P 1'
#
loop_
_entity.id
_entity.type
_entity.pdbx_description
1 polymer ?
#
loop_
_entity_poly.entity_id
_entity_poly.type
_entity_poly.pdbx_seq_one_letter_code
_entity_poly.pdbx_strand_id
1 'polypeptide(L)'
;MRKYIIYIASFVGSALLQTGCYDDKGDYDYHDVNTMEIVIPETKLRMPKEEAVEVSIMPQISQTLEQNEENLVFQWKRLNPDATLGSDRLADYTNYSVGKECKITVEPNESNNIGLMLVVSDKKNGTVWYQQGQVVIIKPFNPCWFILQEKENKGVLGAIEGTSEGYYIYSDVFQSETGTIFPLDGKPLAMTARREYGGDRASISMMPPFFGLKIVPILTLVTDKDAALFTPSTLEMMYQSDKILFEPVQQGKAIKIDAYKMDKNGELFVNDGKSYFAYMDGFCIPYTIQNESGDYLSVSTYGSYGTGLVFFDSSTHSFLNGWALSGFSDYYGVSYSISKSVRSGFYTWKDQHPIVASTINPDDEEGSAFNPNSIDPSLQVRAIVTGGNGGNYAYAVTSSQNGKDLTVFKFSADWENEDPTCAGLYTVSLPSEIDVETAKFAASYAYTADILFVASGNKLYRIDLNRSLVTELYQYETDPSAQITCLKFKDAESEEELGMSLGLGINTADKGVVVELQLTVAGDVSREENSICVYEDPDQSIGKIVDISYNYE
;
A
#
# COMPACT_ATOMS: atom_id res chain seq x y z
N MET A 1 -11.92 34.45 -50.67
CA MET A 1 -13.34 34.54 -50.97
C MET A 1 -14.15 33.24 -50.70
N ARG A 2 -13.59 32.03 -50.90
CA ARG A 2 -14.35 30.77 -50.65
C ARG A 2 -14.71 30.48 -49.17
N LYS A 3 -13.94 30.96 -48.21
CA LYS A 3 -14.20 30.73 -46.77
C LYS A 3 -15.36 31.56 -46.22
N TYR A 4 -15.62 32.72 -46.77
CA TYR A 4 -16.73 33.61 -46.29
C TYR A 4 -18.10 33.17 -46.82
N ILE A 5 -18.15 32.46 -47.95
CA ILE A 5 -19.40 31.94 -48.55
C ILE A 5 -19.95 30.80 -47.68
N ILE A 6 -19.09 29.98 -47.04
CA ILE A 6 -19.49 28.88 -46.16
C ILE A 6 -20.11 29.41 -44.88
N TYR A 7 -19.57 30.51 -44.31
CA TYR A 7 -20.13 31.12 -43.08
C TYR A 7 -21.46 31.81 -43.33
N ILE A 8 -21.67 32.41 -44.48
CA ILE A 8 -22.94 33.03 -44.86
C ILE A 8 -24.01 31.98 -45.12
N ALA A 9 -23.64 30.87 -45.76
CA ALA A 9 -24.58 29.77 -45.97
C ALA A 9 -24.97 29.07 -44.67
N SER A 10 -24.05 28.94 -43.69
CA SER A 10 -24.34 28.39 -42.37
C SER A 10 -25.22 29.29 -41.53
N PHE A 11 -25.05 30.63 -41.65
CA PHE A 11 -25.83 31.59 -40.91
C PHE A 11 -27.27 31.73 -41.47
N VAL A 12 -27.46 31.66 -42.78
CA VAL A 12 -28.79 31.66 -43.41
C VAL A 12 -29.51 30.35 -43.16
N GLY A 13 -28.77 29.20 -43.16
CA GLY A 13 -29.34 27.88 -42.80
C GLY A 13 -29.85 27.82 -41.35
N SER A 14 -29.14 28.41 -40.40
CA SER A 14 -29.57 28.45 -38.99
C SER A 14 -30.73 29.45 -38.74
N ALA A 15 -30.83 30.53 -39.52
CA ALA A 15 -31.94 31.45 -39.42
C ALA A 15 -33.26 30.89 -39.95
N LEU A 16 -33.20 29.97 -40.93
CA LEU A 16 -34.39 29.30 -41.48
C LEU A 16 -34.91 28.15 -40.59
N LEU A 17 -34.10 27.66 -39.65
CA LEU A 17 -34.52 26.63 -38.69
C LEU A 17 -35.20 27.24 -37.42
N GLN A 18 -35.17 28.54 -37.24
CA GLN A 18 -35.80 29.21 -36.08
C GLN A 18 -37.23 29.73 -36.32
N THR A 19 -37.78 29.56 -37.51
CA THR A 19 -39.19 29.96 -37.80
C THR A 19 -40.19 28.83 -37.60
N GLY A 20 -39.81 27.76 -36.91
CA GLY A 20 -40.70 26.67 -36.53
C GLY A 20 -41.17 26.71 -35.09
N CYS A 21 -41.23 27.89 -34.45
CA CYS A 21 -42.08 28.03 -33.28
C CYS A 21 -43.54 27.98 -33.76
N TYR A 22 -44.04 26.77 -33.89
CA TYR A 22 -45.46 26.55 -33.82
C TYR A 22 -45.93 27.05 -32.46
N ASP A 23 -46.72 28.11 -32.45
CA ASP A 23 -47.42 28.60 -31.27
C ASP A 23 -48.43 27.52 -30.90
N ASP A 24 -47.91 26.44 -30.25
CA ASP A 24 -48.74 25.37 -29.74
C ASP A 24 -49.55 25.96 -28.56
N LYS A 25 -50.71 26.50 -28.89
CA LYS A 25 -51.72 26.88 -27.93
C LYS A 25 -52.46 25.63 -27.42
N GLY A 26 -51.73 24.56 -27.22
CA GLY A 26 -52.24 23.38 -26.52
C GLY A 26 -52.60 23.81 -25.11
N ASP A 27 -53.83 23.55 -24.74
CA ASP A 27 -54.31 23.66 -23.37
C ASP A 27 -53.68 22.50 -22.57
N TYR A 28 -52.35 22.62 -22.32
CA TYR A 28 -51.64 21.65 -21.52
C TYR A 28 -52.03 21.89 -20.07
N ASP A 29 -52.87 21.02 -19.57
CA ASP A 29 -53.16 20.94 -18.15
C ASP A 29 -51.91 20.38 -17.45
N TYR A 30 -51.02 21.30 -17.07
CA TYR A 30 -49.81 20.96 -16.32
C TYR A 30 -50.21 20.54 -14.91
N HIS A 31 -50.36 19.26 -14.72
CA HIS A 31 -50.46 18.71 -13.37
C HIS A 31 -49.08 18.67 -12.74
N ASP A 32 -48.97 19.11 -11.50
CA ASP A 32 -47.75 18.91 -10.71
C ASP A 32 -47.41 17.42 -10.67
N VAL A 33 -46.19 17.10 -11.05
CA VAL A 33 -45.71 15.74 -11.02
C VAL A 33 -45.20 15.42 -9.62
N ASN A 34 -45.72 14.35 -9.03
CA ASN A 34 -45.20 13.86 -7.77
C ASN A 34 -43.75 13.42 -7.97
N THR A 35 -42.81 14.13 -7.36
CA THR A 35 -41.41 13.78 -7.33
C THR A 35 -41.08 13.04 -6.03
N MET A 36 -40.11 12.17 -6.08
CA MET A 36 -39.72 11.34 -4.94
C MET A 36 -38.23 11.47 -4.68
N GLU A 37 -37.87 11.64 -3.42
CA GLU A 37 -36.52 11.51 -2.91
C GLU A 37 -36.43 10.21 -2.11
N ILE A 38 -35.43 9.39 -2.43
CA ILE A 38 -35.19 8.11 -1.80
C ILE A 38 -33.79 8.14 -1.19
N VAL A 39 -33.69 7.97 0.12
CA VAL A 39 -32.41 7.88 0.83
C VAL A 39 -32.29 6.48 1.40
N ILE A 40 -31.32 5.71 0.91
CA ILE A 40 -30.94 4.41 1.49
C ILE A 40 -29.82 4.69 2.49
N PRO A 41 -30.00 4.35 3.79
CA PRO A 41 -28.94 4.56 4.78
C PRO A 41 -27.72 3.70 4.46
N GLU A 42 -26.54 4.26 4.64
CA GLU A 42 -25.31 3.50 4.55
C GLU A 42 -25.32 2.40 5.62
N THR A 43 -25.06 1.19 5.20
CA THR A 43 -25.05 0.02 6.09
C THR A 43 -23.68 -0.61 6.04
N LYS A 44 -23.00 -0.66 7.19
CA LYS A 44 -21.69 -1.29 7.35
C LYS A 44 -21.83 -2.52 8.25
N LEU A 45 -21.22 -3.62 7.83
CA LEU A 45 -21.20 -4.87 8.57
C LEU A 45 -19.79 -5.42 8.59
N ARG A 46 -19.28 -5.76 9.79
CA ARG A 46 -18.04 -6.53 9.87
C ARG A 46 -18.27 -7.92 9.27
N MET A 47 -17.33 -8.40 8.45
CA MET A 47 -17.39 -9.70 7.80
C MET A 47 -17.74 -10.81 8.82
N PRO A 48 -18.85 -11.54 8.63
CA PRO A 48 -19.22 -12.65 9.52
C PRO A 48 -18.20 -13.80 9.39
N LYS A 49 -17.86 -14.48 10.49
CA LYS A 49 -16.88 -15.57 10.47
C LYS A 49 -17.52 -16.96 10.51
N GLU A 50 -18.37 -17.19 11.48
CA GLU A 50 -18.92 -18.53 11.78
C GLU A 50 -20.37 -18.67 11.37
N GLU A 51 -21.17 -17.64 11.60
CA GLU A 51 -22.62 -17.66 11.35
C GLU A 51 -23.03 -16.53 10.41
N ALA A 52 -24.04 -16.79 9.59
CA ALA A 52 -24.63 -15.78 8.74
C ALA A 52 -25.33 -14.69 9.57
N VAL A 53 -25.20 -13.44 9.15
CA VAL A 53 -25.81 -12.29 9.82
C VAL A 53 -26.91 -11.70 8.95
N GLU A 54 -28.11 -11.50 9.50
CA GLU A 54 -29.20 -10.79 8.84
C GLU A 54 -29.09 -9.28 9.10
N VAL A 55 -29.06 -8.49 8.03
CA VAL A 55 -29.02 -7.03 8.07
C VAL A 55 -30.33 -6.48 7.52
N SER A 56 -30.96 -5.57 8.25
CA SER A 56 -32.19 -4.88 7.84
C SER A 56 -31.89 -3.48 7.34
N ILE A 57 -32.39 -3.13 6.16
CA ILE A 57 -32.23 -1.81 5.53
C ILE A 57 -33.62 -1.19 5.33
N MET A 58 -33.83 -0.02 5.92
CA MET A 58 -35.08 0.74 5.83
C MET A 58 -34.84 2.07 5.12
N PRO A 59 -35.28 2.28 3.88
CA PRO A 59 -35.10 3.51 3.17
C PRO A 59 -36.02 4.62 3.72
N GLN A 60 -35.56 5.85 3.62
CA GLN A 60 -36.38 7.03 3.88
C GLN A 60 -36.95 7.52 2.55
N ILE A 61 -38.24 7.75 2.52
CA ILE A 61 -38.97 8.19 1.32
C ILE A 61 -39.67 9.51 1.62
N SER A 62 -39.45 10.50 0.75
CA SER A 62 -40.23 11.74 0.75
C SER A 62 -40.85 11.96 -0.62
N GLN A 63 -42.10 12.45 -0.65
CA GLN A 63 -42.86 12.74 -1.85
C GLN A 63 -43.32 14.22 -1.83
N THR A 64 -43.37 14.87 -2.99
CA THR A 64 -43.76 16.28 -3.06
C THR A 64 -45.27 16.52 -2.94
N LEU A 65 -46.09 15.60 -3.47
CA LEU A 65 -47.56 15.77 -3.51
C LEU A 65 -48.32 14.84 -2.58
N GLU A 66 -47.74 13.72 -2.24
CA GLU A 66 -48.36 12.67 -1.43
C GLU A 66 -47.67 12.55 -0.06
N GLN A 67 -48.50 12.46 1.00
CA GLN A 67 -47.99 12.35 2.37
C GLN A 67 -47.88 10.90 2.86
N ASN A 68 -48.50 9.96 2.14
CA ASN A 68 -48.50 8.54 2.51
C ASN A 68 -47.88 7.68 1.42
N GLU A 69 -47.52 6.45 1.76
CA GLU A 69 -46.84 5.50 0.89
C GLU A 69 -47.78 4.39 0.39
N GLU A 70 -49.10 4.49 0.59
CA GLU A 70 -50.07 3.41 0.25
C GLU A 70 -50.16 3.16 -1.25
N ASN A 71 -49.82 4.17 -2.06
CA ASN A 71 -49.74 4.07 -3.52
C ASN A 71 -48.42 3.48 -4.02
N LEU A 72 -47.42 3.30 -3.17
CA LEU A 72 -46.10 2.86 -3.56
C LEU A 72 -45.96 1.33 -3.52
N VAL A 73 -45.20 0.79 -4.44
CA VAL A 73 -44.72 -0.59 -4.46
C VAL A 73 -43.20 -0.55 -4.41
N PHE A 74 -42.63 -1.30 -3.49
CA PHE A 74 -41.20 -1.39 -3.27
C PHE A 74 -40.70 -2.76 -3.73
N GLN A 75 -39.66 -2.76 -4.56
CA GLN A 75 -38.97 -3.95 -4.99
C GLN A 75 -37.47 -3.75 -4.86
N TRP A 76 -36.85 -4.61 -4.09
CA TRP A 76 -35.40 -4.66 -3.98
C TRP A 76 -34.82 -5.64 -4.99
N LYS A 77 -33.68 -5.25 -5.54
CA LYS A 77 -32.88 -6.05 -6.43
C LYS A 77 -31.46 -6.14 -5.87
N ARG A 78 -30.81 -7.27 -6.06
CA ARG A 78 -29.43 -7.51 -5.68
C ARG A 78 -28.57 -7.53 -6.94
N LEU A 79 -27.40 -6.88 -6.87
CA LEU A 79 -26.41 -6.89 -7.93
C LEU A 79 -25.92 -8.32 -8.19
N ASN A 80 -25.78 -8.69 -9.44
CA ASN A 80 -25.25 -10.00 -9.82
C ASN A 80 -23.76 -10.10 -9.45
N PRO A 81 -23.26 -11.27 -9.04
CA PRO A 81 -21.86 -11.41 -8.60
C PRO A 81 -20.80 -11.00 -9.64
N ASP A 82 -21.13 -11.15 -10.93
CA ASP A 82 -20.21 -10.81 -12.03
C ASP A 82 -20.31 -9.36 -12.50
N ALA A 83 -21.24 -8.57 -11.94
CA ALA A 83 -21.45 -7.18 -12.32
C ALA A 83 -20.59 -6.23 -11.48
N THR A 84 -20.25 -5.08 -12.06
CA THR A 84 -19.47 -4.05 -11.36
C THR A 84 -20.34 -3.36 -10.30
N LEU A 85 -19.80 -3.24 -9.09
CA LEU A 85 -20.45 -2.50 -8.00
C LEU A 85 -20.75 -1.06 -8.46
N GLY A 86 -21.96 -0.57 -8.16
CA GLY A 86 -22.42 0.75 -8.61
C GLY A 86 -22.91 0.80 -10.06
N SER A 87 -23.09 -0.35 -10.75
CA SER A 87 -23.69 -0.38 -12.07
C SER A 87 -25.08 0.24 -12.08
N ASP A 88 -25.37 1.14 -13.02
CA ASP A 88 -26.67 1.76 -13.25
C ASP A 88 -27.60 0.92 -14.15
N ARG A 89 -27.09 -0.19 -14.69
CA ARG A 89 -27.82 -1.05 -15.62
C ARG A 89 -28.75 -2.00 -14.88
N LEU A 90 -30.06 -1.83 -15.05
CA LEU A 90 -31.05 -2.68 -14.39
C LEU A 90 -30.89 -4.18 -14.71
N ALA A 91 -30.30 -4.51 -15.86
CA ALA A 91 -30.02 -5.88 -16.26
C ALA A 91 -28.94 -6.58 -15.39
N ASP A 92 -28.10 -5.79 -14.70
CA ASP A 92 -27.06 -6.29 -13.83
C ASP A 92 -27.60 -6.69 -12.43
N TYR A 93 -28.92 -6.52 -12.21
CA TYR A 93 -29.57 -6.81 -10.95
C TYR A 93 -30.65 -7.86 -11.11
N THR A 94 -30.75 -8.76 -10.15
CA THR A 94 -31.84 -9.74 -10.01
C THR A 94 -32.81 -9.34 -8.91
N ASN A 95 -34.09 -9.73 -9.05
CA ASN A 95 -35.09 -9.48 -8.01
C ASN A 95 -34.69 -10.22 -6.72
N TYR A 96 -34.75 -9.50 -5.59
CA TYR A 96 -34.33 -10.02 -4.29
C TYR A 96 -35.49 -10.10 -3.30
N SER A 97 -36.12 -8.97 -2.96
CA SER A 97 -37.25 -8.93 -2.03
C SER A 97 -38.27 -7.88 -2.41
N VAL A 98 -39.47 -7.98 -1.82
CA VAL A 98 -40.59 -7.05 -2.00
C VAL A 98 -40.95 -6.47 -0.64
N GLY A 99 -41.24 -5.19 -0.59
CA GLY A 99 -41.54 -4.44 0.63
C GLY A 99 -40.56 -3.30 0.86
N LYS A 100 -40.91 -2.39 1.76
CA LYS A 100 -40.06 -1.23 2.05
C LYS A 100 -38.78 -1.64 2.75
N GLU A 101 -38.88 -2.51 3.76
CA GLU A 101 -37.74 -3.10 4.45
C GLU A 101 -37.07 -4.18 3.57
N CYS A 102 -35.75 -4.10 3.45
CA CYS A 102 -34.93 -5.17 2.86
C CYS A 102 -34.15 -5.89 3.94
N LYS A 103 -34.31 -7.20 4.01
CA LYS A 103 -33.52 -8.06 4.88
C LYS A 103 -32.55 -8.86 4.05
N ILE A 104 -31.26 -8.71 4.35
CA ILE A 104 -30.16 -9.36 3.62
C ILE A 104 -29.43 -10.29 4.58
N THR A 105 -29.28 -11.53 4.17
CA THR A 105 -28.39 -12.48 4.83
C THR A 105 -27.00 -12.33 4.23
N VAL A 106 -26.02 -12.06 5.08
CA VAL A 106 -24.60 -12.04 4.74
C VAL A 106 -23.98 -13.33 5.26
N GLU A 107 -23.45 -14.11 4.34
CA GLU A 107 -22.89 -15.43 4.65
C GLU A 107 -21.51 -15.30 5.32
N PRO A 108 -21.06 -16.32 6.05
CA PRO A 108 -19.71 -16.35 6.60
C PRO A 108 -18.65 -16.17 5.52
N ASN A 109 -17.63 -15.36 5.84
CA ASN A 109 -16.52 -15.01 4.95
C ASN A 109 -16.92 -14.27 3.65
N GLU A 110 -18.14 -13.70 3.60
CA GLU A 110 -18.49 -12.76 2.53
C GLU A 110 -17.62 -11.51 2.64
N SER A 111 -16.75 -11.35 1.66
CA SER A 111 -15.75 -10.27 1.65
C SER A 111 -16.06 -9.15 0.65
N ASN A 112 -17.09 -9.34 -0.18
CA ASN A 112 -17.49 -8.38 -1.20
C ASN A 112 -18.66 -7.51 -0.72
N ASN A 113 -18.61 -6.22 -1.04
CA ASN A 113 -19.75 -5.35 -0.81
C ASN A 113 -20.96 -5.85 -1.60
N ILE A 114 -22.14 -5.80 -0.98
CA ILE A 114 -23.37 -6.25 -1.58
C ILE A 114 -24.10 -5.06 -2.20
N GLY A 115 -24.10 -4.97 -3.52
CA GLY A 115 -24.81 -3.94 -4.26
C GLY A 115 -26.33 -4.20 -4.27
N LEU A 116 -27.10 -3.14 -4.10
CA LEU A 116 -28.55 -3.14 -4.05
C LEU A 116 -29.13 -2.06 -4.96
N MET A 117 -30.36 -2.27 -5.41
CA MET A 117 -31.16 -1.27 -6.08
C MET A 117 -32.59 -1.34 -5.56
N LEU A 118 -33.07 -0.27 -5.01
CA LEU A 118 -34.49 -0.12 -4.68
C LEU A 118 -35.23 0.46 -5.89
N VAL A 119 -36.27 -0.22 -6.31
CA VAL A 119 -37.21 0.22 -7.35
C VAL A 119 -38.52 0.56 -6.65
N VAL A 120 -38.96 1.80 -6.78
CA VAL A 120 -40.23 2.28 -6.22
C VAL A 120 -41.16 2.65 -7.36
N SER A 121 -42.34 2.08 -7.39
CA SER A 121 -43.36 2.33 -8.42
C SER A 121 -44.61 2.94 -7.79
N ASP A 122 -45.14 4.02 -8.40
CA ASP A 122 -46.40 4.60 -8.02
C ASP A 122 -47.55 3.94 -8.79
N LYS A 123 -48.48 3.32 -8.06
CA LYS A 123 -49.64 2.64 -8.63
C LYS A 123 -50.63 3.59 -9.31
N LYS A 124 -50.64 4.89 -8.96
CA LYS A 124 -51.60 5.86 -9.47
C LYS A 124 -51.23 6.35 -10.86
N ASN A 125 -49.94 6.60 -11.09
CA ASN A 125 -49.47 7.20 -12.34
C ASN A 125 -48.48 6.33 -13.11
N GLY A 126 -48.03 5.22 -12.53
CA GLY A 126 -47.09 4.28 -13.15
C GLY A 126 -45.63 4.76 -13.19
N THR A 127 -45.32 5.88 -12.53
CA THR A 127 -43.94 6.38 -12.44
C THR A 127 -43.07 5.43 -11.62
N VAL A 128 -41.82 5.29 -12.04
CA VAL A 128 -40.85 4.39 -11.40
C VAL A 128 -39.59 5.17 -11.06
N TRP A 129 -39.09 5.03 -9.83
CA TRP A 129 -37.84 5.58 -9.36
C TRP A 129 -36.86 4.49 -8.99
N TYR A 130 -35.59 4.78 -9.14
CA TYR A 130 -34.49 3.85 -8.85
C TYR A 130 -33.51 4.51 -7.90
N GLN A 131 -33.10 3.81 -6.85
CA GLN A 131 -32.06 4.27 -5.95
C GLN A 131 -31.12 3.12 -5.65
N GLN A 132 -29.83 3.37 -5.85
CA GLN A 132 -28.77 2.44 -5.49
C GLN A 132 -28.44 2.55 -4.00
N GLY A 133 -28.05 1.42 -3.43
CA GLY A 133 -27.54 1.28 -2.08
C GLY A 133 -26.55 0.12 -2.01
N GLN A 134 -25.92 -0.03 -0.88
CA GLN A 134 -25.01 -1.15 -0.66
C GLN A 134 -24.92 -1.51 0.82
N VAL A 135 -24.58 -2.78 1.09
CA VAL A 135 -24.01 -3.21 2.36
C VAL A 135 -22.50 -3.25 2.19
N VAL A 136 -21.80 -2.42 2.95
CA VAL A 136 -20.34 -2.38 2.97
C VAL A 136 -19.84 -3.44 3.94
N ILE A 137 -19.06 -4.39 3.43
CA ILE A 137 -18.47 -5.44 4.26
C ILE A 137 -17.10 -4.96 4.74
N ILE A 138 -17.00 -4.74 6.04
CA ILE A 138 -15.74 -4.37 6.70
C ILE A 138 -14.95 -5.65 6.94
N LYS A 139 -13.84 -5.82 6.24
CA LYS A 139 -12.93 -6.92 6.45
C LYS A 139 -12.16 -6.74 7.75
N PRO A 140 -11.85 -7.80 8.51
CA PRO A 140 -10.97 -7.71 9.66
C PRO A 140 -9.60 -7.14 9.27
N PHE A 141 -9.01 -6.35 10.15
CA PHE A 141 -7.69 -5.73 9.96
C PHE A 141 -7.56 -4.84 8.71
N ASN A 142 -8.68 -4.25 8.25
CA ASN A 142 -8.71 -3.35 7.11
C ASN A 142 -9.59 -2.09 7.41
N PRO A 143 -8.98 -0.91 7.61
CA PRO A 143 -7.54 -0.69 7.78
C PRO A 143 -7.03 -1.01 9.20
N CYS A 144 -5.76 -1.33 9.34
CA CYS A 144 -5.12 -1.52 10.66
C CYS A 144 -3.60 -1.32 10.64
N TRP A 145 -3.00 -1.07 11.81
CA TRP A 145 -1.59 -1.30 12.03
C TRP A 145 -1.38 -2.75 12.46
N PHE A 146 -0.61 -3.54 11.73
CA PHE A 146 -0.05 -4.78 12.23
C PHE A 146 1.21 -4.50 13.03
N ILE A 147 1.45 -5.32 14.07
CA ILE A 147 2.57 -5.19 15.00
C ILE A 147 3.26 -6.55 15.11
N LEU A 148 4.47 -6.66 14.57
CA LEU A 148 5.30 -7.84 14.79
C LEU A 148 6.04 -7.68 16.11
N GLN A 149 5.82 -8.63 17.02
CA GLN A 149 6.36 -8.63 18.37
C GLN A 149 7.29 -9.82 18.60
N GLU A 150 8.25 -9.66 19.50
CA GLU A 150 9.08 -10.75 20.02
C GLU A 150 8.63 -11.11 21.43
N LYS A 151 8.32 -12.38 21.65
CA LYS A 151 8.03 -12.95 22.97
C LYS A 151 8.76 -14.27 23.11
N GLU A 152 9.69 -14.36 24.06
CA GLU A 152 10.48 -15.59 24.31
C GLU A 152 11.18 -16.14 23.05
N ASN A 153 11.79 -15.25 22.25
CA ASN A 153 12.43 -15.53 20.95
C ASN A 153 11.47 -16.10 19.88
N LYS A 154 10.17 -15.91 20.03
CA LYS A 154 9.15 -16.25 19.03
C LYS A 154 8.43 -15.01 18.56
N GLY A 155 7.90 -15.09 17.34
CA GLY A 155 7.03 -14.06 16.80
C GLY A 155 5.65 -14.10 17.47
N VAL A 156 5.05 -12.93 17.62
CA VAL A 156 3.62 -12.74 17.91
C VAL A 156 3.15 -11.61 17.00
N LEU A 157 2.01 -11.79 16.36
CA LEU A 157 1.40 -10.77 15.52
C LEU A 157 0.28 -10.09 16.28
N GLY A 158 0.42 -8.79 16.55
CA GLY A 158 -0.65 -7.94 17.05
C GLY A 158 -1.26 -7.08 15.97
N ALA A 159 -2.35 -6.38 16.30
CA ALA A 159 -2.95 -5.39 15.42
C ALA A 159 -3.62 -4.26 16.22
N ILE A 160 -3.70 -3.08 15.61
CA ILE A 160 -4.50 -1.94 16.08
C ILE A 160 -5.50 -1.62 14.98
N GLU A 161 -6.77 -1.83 15.27
CA GLU A 161 -7.88 -1.59 14.35
C GLU A 161 -8.68 -0.37 14.81
N GLY A 162 -8.93 0.59 13.92
CA GLY A 162 -9.79 1.72 14.21
C GLY A 162 -11.25 1.27 14.37
N THR A 163 -11.97 1.89 15.31
CA THR A 163 -13.41 1.65 15.53
C THR A 163 -14.15 2.99 15.52
N SER A 164 -15.48 2.96 15.50
CA SER A 164 -16.30 4.17 15.62
C SER A 164 -16.15 4.90 16.95
N GLU A 165 -15.62 4.23 17.98
CA GLU A 165 -15.46 4.75 19.35
C GLU A 165 -13.99 4.96 19.72
N GLY A 166 -13.05 4.74 18.78
CA GLY A 166 -11.63 4.86 19.01
C GLY A 166 -10.83 3.77 18.30
N TYR A 167 -10.17 2.90 19.03
CA TYR A 167 -9.39 1.79 18.48
C TYR A 167 -9.46 0.56 19.38
N TYR A 168 -9.18 -0.59 18.79
CA TYR A 168 -9.04 -1.86 19.51
C TYR A 168 -7.64 -2.43 19.27
N ILE A 169 -7.01 -2.95 20.33
CA ILE A 169 -5.69 -3.59 20.26
C ILE A 169 -5.86 -5.10 20.38
N TYR A 170 -5.39 -5.83 19.38
CA TYR A 170 -5.19 -7.27 19.42
C TYR A 170 -3.75 -7.56 19.84
N SER A 171 -3.52 -8.13 21.00
CA SER A 171 -2.17 -8.50 21.45
C SER A 171 -1.61 -9.70 20.69
N ASP A 172 -2.46 -10.61 20.21
CA ASP A 172 -2.13 -11.76 19.37
C ASP A 172 -3.30 -12.10 18.44
N VAL A 173 -3.17 -11.72 17.15
CA VAL A 173 -4.24 -11.92 16.17
C VAL A 173 -4.40 -13.38 15.76
N PHE A 174 -3.33 -14.19 15.73
CA PHE A 174 -3.48 -15.61 15.42
C PHE A 174 -4.26 -16.32 16.52
N GLN A 175 -3.94 -16.04 17.78
CA GLN A 175 -4.65 -16.64 18.90
C GLN A 175 -6.12 -16.19 18.96
N SER A 176 -6.38 -14.88 18.77
CA SER A 176 -7.73 -14.33 18.88
C SER A 176 -8.63 -14.68 17.69
N GLU A 177 -8.06 -14.77 16.48
CA GLU A 177 -8.82 -14.91 15.26
C GLU A 177 -8.91 -16.34 14.75
N THR A 178 -7.86 -17.14 14.93
CA THR A 178 -7.78 -18.52 14.42
C THR A 178 -7.64 -19.56 15.52
N GLY A 179 -7.43 -19.15 16.78
CA GLY A 179 -7.13 -20.04 17.89
C GLY A 179 -5.78 -20.74 17.78
N THR A 180 -4.91 -20.26 16.87
CA THR A 180 -3.59 -20.84 16.63
C THR A 180 -2.47 -19.95 17.17
N ILE A 181 -1.26 -20.48 17.23
CA ILE A 181 -0.07 -19.68 17.57
C ILE A 181 0.56 -19.13 16.30
N PHE A 182 1.47 -18.17 16.46
CA PHE A 182 2.29 -17.64 15.36
C PHE A 182 2.91 -18.78 14.55
N PRO A 183 2.68 -18.82 13.22
CA PRO A 183 2.90 -20.04 12.43
C PRO A 183 4.35 -20.25 11.97
N LEU A 184 5.26 -19.29 12.19
CA LEU A 184 6.63 -19.38 11.73
C LEU A 184 7.58 -19.69 12.88
N ASP A 185 8.56 -20.54 12.61
CA ASP A 185 9.67 -20.79 13.52
C ASP A 185 10.72 -19.68 13.46
N GLY A 186 11.45 -19.50 14.58
CA GLY A 186 12.56 -18.56 14.65
C GLY A 186 12.21 -17.23 15.31
N LYS A 187 13.21 -16.37 15.34
CA LYS A 187 13.12 -15.03 15.90
C LYS A 187 12.53 -14.07 14.86
N PRO A 188 11.51 -13.26 15.18
CA PRO A 188 10.94 -12.32 14.23
C PRO A 188 11.98 -11.27 13.81
N LEU A 189 12.01 -10.96 12.50
CA LEU A 189 12.92 -9.97 11.91
C LEU A 189 12.20 -8.78 11.33
N ALA A 190 11.17 -9.00 10.52
CA ALA A 190 10.50 -7.93 9.80
C ALA A 190 9.11 -8.36 9.33
N MET A 191 8.32 -7.36 8.96
CA MET A 191 6.97 -7.53 8.46
C MET A 191 6.65 -6.46 7.42
N THR A 192 5.79 -6.80 6.45
CA THR A 192 5.23 -5.81 5.52
C THR A 192 3.82 -6.21 5.13
N ALA A 193 2.88 -5.30 5.30
CA ALA A 193 1.56 -5.35 4.70
C ALA A 193 1.58 -4.46 3.44
N ARG A 194 1.06 -4.97 2.32
CA ARG A 194 1.06 -4.27 1.04
C ARG A 194 -0.04 -4.77 0.13
N ARG A 195 -0.32 -3.98 -0.89
CA ARG A 195 -1.19 -4.39 -2.01
C ARG A 195 -0.33 -4.71 -3.22
N GLU A 196 -0.60 -5.84 -3.82
CA GLU A 196 0.07 -6.27 -5.03
C GLU A 196 -0.92 -6.62 -6.13
N TYR A 197 -0.47 -6.49 -7.36
CA TYR A 197 -1.25 -6.99 -8.50
C TYR A 197 -1.20 -8.51 -8.49
N GLY A 198 -2.28 -9.12 -8.03
CA GLY A 198 -2.46 -10.56 -7.97
C GLY A 198 -3.59 -11.02 -8.89
N GLY A 199 -3.67 -12.30 -9.12
CA GLY A 199 -4.72 -12.92 -9.89
C GLY A 199 -4.29 -14.25 -10.46
N ASP A 200 -5.20 -14.94 -11.14
CA ASP A 200 -4.80 -16.12 -11.91
C ASP A 200 -4.04 -15.68 -13.17
N ARG A 201 -2.74 -15.46 -13.01
CA ARG A 201 -1.84 -14.94 -14.04
C ARG A 201 -1.58 -15.90 -15.19
N ALA A 202 -2.08 -17.14 -15.09
CA ALA A 202 -2.11 -18.05 -16.24
C ALA A 202 -2.95 -17.50 -17.40
N SER A 203 -3.92 -16.63 -17.11
CA SER A 203 -4.74 -15.97 -18.13
C SER A 203 -4.16 -14.68 -18.70
N ILE A 204 -3.04 -14.18 -18.16
CA ILE A 204 -2.38 -12.94 -18.61
C ILE A 204 -1.33 -13.21 -19.71
N SER A 205 -1.27 -14.42 -20.24
CA SER A 205 -0.47 -14.67 -21.43
C SER A 205 -1.03 -13.85 -22.59
N MET A 206 -0.31 -12.82 -23.00
CA MET A 206 -0.45 -12.11 -24.27
C MET A 206 -1.34 -10.86 -24.37
N MET A 207 -1.80 -10.24 -23.28
CA MET A 207 -2.45 -8.93 -23.40
C MET A 207 -1.73 -7.86 -22.58
N PRO A 208 -1.82 -6.57 -22.97
CA PRO A 208 -1.18 -5.50 -22.21
C PRO A 208 -1.56 -5.59 -20.74
N PRO A 209 -0.63 -5.29 -19.81
CA PRO A 209 -0.65 -5.75 -18.42
C PRO A 209 -1.74 -5.18 -17.53
N PHE A 210 -2.72 -4.46 -18.05
CA PHE A 210 -3.62 -3.65 -17.22
C PHE A 210 -5.09 -4.08 -17.20
N PHE A 211 -5.48 -5.11 -17.95
CA PHE A 211 -6.88 -5.55 -17.96
C PHE A 211 -7.06 -6.85 -17.17
N GLY A 212 -7.68 -6.75 -16.00
CA GLY A 212 -8.12 -7.89 -15.20
C GLY A 212 -7.20 -8.28 -14.03
N LEU A 213 -6.17 -7.50 -13.71
CA LEU A 213 -5.38 -7.70 -12.50
C LEU A 213 -6.21 -7.28 -11.29
N LYS A 214 -6.47 -8.22 -10.38
CA LYS A 214 -7.01 -7.89 -9.06
C LYS A 214 -5.85 -7.43 -8.17
N ILE A 215 -6.08 -6.39 -7.41
CA ILE A 215 -5.20 -6.02 -6.31
C ILE A 215 -5.41 -7.05 -5.21
N VAL A 216 -4.34 -7.69 -4.77
CA VAL A 216 -4.36 -8.68 -3.69
C VAL A 216 -3.58 -8.12 -2.52
N PRO A 217 -4.21 -7.95 -1.36
CA PRO A 217 -3.51 -7.59 -0.14
C PRO A 217 -2.65 -8.76 0.33
N ILE A 218 -1.44 -8.47 0.76
CA ILE A 218 -0.45 -9.45 1.23
C ILE A 218 0.19 -8.96 2.52
N LEU A 219 0.27 -9.85 3.50
CA LEU A 219 1.06 -9.68 4.70
C LEU A 219 2.25 -10.63 4.64
N THR A 220 3.45 -10.09 4.49
CA THR A 220 4.70 -10.86 4.59
C THR A 220 5.19 -10.85 6.03
N LEU A 221 5.41 -12.02 6.61
CA LEU A 221 6.05 -12.21 7.91
C LEU A 221 7.39 -12.90 7.72
N VAL A 222 8.44 -12.39 8.38
CA VAL A 222 9.80 -12.89 8.23
C VAL A 222 10.43 -13.11 9.59
N THR A 223 11.02 -14.29 9.77
CA THR A 223 11.86 -14.66 10.91
C THR A 223 13.29 -14.97 10.44
N ASP A 224 14.19 -15.23 11.36
CA ASP A 224 15.56 -15.67 11.03
C ASP A 224 15.63 -17.07 10.40
N LYS A 225 14.53 -17.84 10.42
CA LYS A 225 14.48 -19.24 9.93
C LYS A 225 13.38 -19.50 8.91
N ASP A 226 12.47 -18.56 8.72
CA ASP A 226 11.30 -18.77 7.87
C ASP A 226 10.75 -17.46 7.35
N ALA A 227 9.97 -17.53 6.26
CA ALA A 227 9.19 -16.43 5.74
C ALA A 227 7.88 -16.95 5.15
N ALA A 228 6.80 -16.22 5.31
CA ALA A 228 5.52 -16.59 4.69
C ALA A 228 4.71 -15.38 4.28
N LEU A 229 3.86 -15.58 3.26
CA LEU A 229 2.89 -14.64 2.77
C LEU A 229 1.49 -15.06 3.23
N PHE A 230 0.73 -14.11 3.75
CA PHE A 230 -0.62 -14.32 4.27
C PHE A 230 -1.61 -13.37 3.60
N THR A 231 -2.87 -13.77 3.56
CA THR A 231 -3.99 -12.86 3.33
C THR A 231 -4.26 -12.09 4.62
N PRO A 232 -4.16 -10.75 4.67
CA PRO A 232 -4.25 -10.01 5.93
C PRO A 232 -5.58 -10.19 6.67
N SER A 233 -6.70 -10.19 5.94
CA SER A 233 -8.06 -10.25 6.52
C SER A 233 -8.47 -11.63 7.04
N THR A 234 -7.89 -12.71 6.52
CA THR A 234 -8.21 -14.08 6.94
C THR A 234 -7.07 -14.77 7.68
N LEU A 235 -5.85 -14.21 7.62
CA LEU A 235 -4.61 -14.81 8.13
C LEU A 235 -4.29 -16.18 7.51
N GLU A 236 -4.88 -16.45 6.33
CA GLU A 236 -4.60 -17.66 5.58
C GLU A 236 -3.21 -17.59 4.94
N MET A 237 -2.40 -18.61 5.16
CA MET A 237 -1.06 -18.71 4.59
C MET A 237 -1.16 -19.04 3.10
N MET A 238 -0.64 -18.15 2.26
CA MET A 238 -0.58 -18.32 0.80
C MET A 238 0.66 -19.10 0.38
N TYR A 239 1.83 -18.66 0.87
CA TYR A 239 3.14 -19.26 0.56
C TYR A 239 4.04 -19.21 1.79
N GLN A 240 4.95 -20.18 1.89
CA GLN A 240 5.99 -20.27 2.90
C GLN A 240 7.38 -20.28 2.26
N SER A 241 8.43 -20.26 3.04
CA SER A 241 9.81 -20.11 2.57
C SER A 241 10.24 -21.10 1.50
N ASP A 242 9.68 -22.31 1.47
CA ASP A 242 9.93 -23.30 0.41
C ASP A 242 9.45 -22.82 -0.98
N LYS A 243 8.53 -21.86 -1.02
CA LYS A 243 8.02 -21.21 -2.24
C LYS A 243 8.53 -19.78 -2.43
N ILE A 244 9.11 -19.18 -1.40
CA ILE A 244 9.67 -17.82 -1.42
C ILE A 244 11.16 -17.89 -1.70
N LEU A 245 11.91 -18.65 -0.92
CA LEU A 245 13.36 -18.85 -1.06
C LEU A 245 13.65 -20.19 -1.72
N PHE A 246 13.19 -20.33 -2.95
CA PHE A 246 13.16 -21.60 -3.67
C PHE A 246 14.54 -22.22 -3.90
N GLU A 247 15.56 -21.41 -4.26
CA GLU A 247 16.90 -21.91 -4.54
C GLU A 247 17.55 -22.59 -3.34
N PRO A 248 17.61 -21.99 -2.13
CA PRO A 248 18.15 -22.66 -0.96
C PRO A 248 17.47 -23.99 -0.65
N VAL A 249 16.14 -24.02 -0.73
CA VAL A 249 15.35 -25.22 -0.45
C VAL A 249 15.64 -26.32 -1.47
N GLN A 250 15.71 -26.00 -2.76
CA GLN A 250 16.05 -26.96 -3.82
C GLN A 250 17.46 -27.50 -3.69
N GLN A 251 18.38 -26.75 -3.09
CA GLN A 251 19.72 -27.20 -2.78
C GLN A 251 19.82 -28.00 -1.46
N GLY A 252 18.71 -28.20 -0.75
CA GLY A 252 18.65 -28.84 0.55
C GLY A 252 19.35 -28.06 1.67
N LYS A 253 19.48 -26.74 1.49
CA LYS A 253 20.05 -25.84 2.51
C LYS A 253 18.95 -25.40 3.48
N ALA A 254 19.36 -25.23 4.74
CA ALA A 254 18.48 -24.59 5.72
C ALA A 254 18.26 -23.12 5.36
N ILE A 255 17.06 -22.63 5.66
CA ILE A 255 16.76 -21.20 5.57
C ILE A 255 17.40 -20.50 6.76
N LYS A 256 18.13 -19.42 6.48
CA LYS A 256 18.77 -18.55 7.47
C LYS A 256 18.70 -17.12 6.96
N ILE A 257 17.64 -16.43 7.33
CA ILE A 257 17.41 -15.07 6.88
C ILE A 257 18.18 -14.10 7.79
N ASP A 258 19.14 -13.40 7.22
CA ASP A 258 19.97 -12.43 7.93
C ASP A 258 19.36 -11.03 7.88
N ALA A 259 18.64 -10.69 6.81
CA ALA A 259 17.96 -9.41 6.63
C ALA A 259 16.78 -9.52 5.66
N TYR A 260 15.82 -8.64 5.83
CA TYR A 260 14.69 -8.42 4.94
C TYR A 260 14.40 -6.94 4.83
N LYS A 261 14.06 -6.51 3.63
CA LYS A 261 13.57 -5.16 3.37
C LYS A 261 12.54 -5.18 2.25
N MET A 262 11.46 -4.46 2.45
CA MET A 262 10.48 -4.14 1.42
C MET A 262 10.54 -2.65 1.09
N ASP A 263 10.44 -2.34 -0.18
CA ASP A 263 10.37 -0.99 -0.73
C ASP A 263 9.38 -0.97 -1.90
N LYS A 264 9.16 0.20 -2.50
CA LYS A 264 8.23 0.43 -3.62
C LYS A 264 8.34 -0.60 -4.74
N ASN A 265 9.56 -1.02 -5.10
CA ASN A 265 9.80 -1.89 -6.26
C ASN A 265 9.93 -3.38 -5.94
N GLY A 266 9.95 -3.78 -4.68
CA GLY A 266 10.02 -5.19 -4.34
C GLY A 266 10.57 -5.53 -2.97
N GLU A 267 10.90 -6.80 -2.78
CA GLU A 267 11.40 -7.38 -1.54
C GLU A 267 12.84 -7.86 -1.69
N LEU A 268 13.68 -7.48 -0.75
CA LEU A 268 15.03 -7.98 -0.60
C LEU A 268 15.06 -8.98 0.56
N PHE A 269 15.54 -10.19 0.30
CA PHE A 269 15.90 -11.19 1.31
C PHE A 269 17.40 -11.41 1.27
N VAL A 270 18.04 -11.40 2.41
CA VAL A 270 19.42 -11.89 2.55
C VAL A 270 19.36 -13.21 3.30
N ASN A 271 19.74 -14.29 2.64
CA ASN A 271 19.72 -15.64 3.21
C ASN A 271 21.12 -16.24 3.19
N ASP A 272 21.69 -16.49 4.37
CA ASP A 272 23.06 -16.97 4.58
C ASP A 272 24.08 -16.16 3.76
N GLY A 273 24.00 -14.84 3.87
CA GLY A 273 24.86 -13.87 3.19
C GLY A 273 24.61 -13.68 1.70
N LYS A 274 23.65 -14.39 1.09
CA LYS A 274 23.30 -14.26 -0.32
C LYS A 274 22.01 -13.44 -0.48
N SER A 275 22.01 -12.47 -1.37
CA SER A 275 20.91 -11.57 -1.61
C SER A 275 19.97 -12.07 -2.71
N TYR A 276 18.68 -11.99 -2.44
CA TYR A 276 17.60 -12.35 -3.35
C TYR A 276 16.62 -11.20 -3.42
N PHE A 277 16.23 -10.82 -4.62
CA PHE A 277 15.27 -9.75 -4.84
C PHE A 277 14.02 -10.26 -5.56
N ALA A 278 12.84 -9.99 -5.01
CA ALA A 278 11.55 -10.24 -5.64
C ALA A 278 10.93 -8.91 -6.05
N TYR A 279 10.70 -8.75 -7.35
CA TYR A 279 9.95 -7.60 -7.85
C TYR A 279 8.48 -7.64 -7.38
N MET A 280 7.87 -6.44 -7.24
CA MET A 280 6.52 -6.21 -6.69
C MET A 280 5.39 -6.92 -7.42
N ASP A 281 5.35 -8.20 -7.39
CA ASP A 281 4.19 -8.93 -7.82
C ASP A 281 3.90 -10.18 -6.98
N GLY A 282 4.22 -10.14 -5.67
CA GLY A 282 3.92 -11.11 -4.58
C GLY A 282 3.97 -12.60 -4.90
N PHE A 283 4.01 -12.91 -6.16
CA PHE A 283 4.07 -14.26 -6.69
C PHE A 283 5.37 -14.54 -7.42
N CYS A 284 6.24 -13.54 -7.55
CA CYS A 284 7.58 -13.74 -8.10
C CYS A 284 8.48 -14.43 -7.10
N ILE A 285 9.29 -15.32 -7.62
CA ILE A 285 10.38 -15.93 -6.88
C ILE A 285 11.52 -14.93 -6.84
N PRO A 286 12.13 -14.68 -5.67
CA PRO A 286 13.28 -13.81 -5.58
C PRO A 286 14.42 -14.28 -6.48
N TYR A 287 14.95 -13.38 -7.28
CA TYR A 287 16.13 -13.59 -8.09
C TYR A 287 17.39 -13.25 -7.31
N THR A 288 18.47 -13.98 -7.57
CA THR A 288 19.77 -13.63 -7.02
C THR A 288 20.30 -12.34 -7.65
N ILE A 289 21.03 -11.55 -6.86
CA ILE A 289 21.68 -10.34 -7.33
C ILE A 289 23.15 -10.67 -7.66
N GLN A 290 23.61 -10.35 -8.85
CA GLN A 290 24.96 -10.59 -9.34
C GLN A 290 25.55 -9.31 -9.88
N ASN A 291 26.89 -9.20 -9.88
CA ASN A 291 27.58 -8.17 -10.65
C ASN A 291 27.69 -8.55 -12.14
N GLU A 292 28.23 -7.65 -12.97
CA GLU A 292 28.45 -7.89 -14.40
C GLU A 292 29.38 -9.08 -14.69
N SER A 293 30.23 -9.46 -13.74
CA SER A 293 31.13 -10.62 -13.84
C SER A 293 30.42 -11.93 -13.48
N GLY A 294 29.18 -11.88 -13.01
CA GLY A 294 28.40 -13.04 -12.58
C GLY A 294 28.66 -13.49 -11.13
N ASP A 295 29.37 -12.68 -10.34
CA ASP A 295 29.58 -12.95 -8.93
C ASP A 295 28.35 -12.53 -8.13
N TYR A 296 27.93 -13.34 -7.17
CA TYR A 296 26.81 -13.01 -6.28
C TYR A 296 27.16 -11.86 -5.34
N LEU A 297 26.26 -10.90 -5.27
CA LEU A 297 26.38 -9.79 -4.34
C LEU A 297 25.66 -10.08 -3.04
N SER A 298 26.29 -9.73 -1.92
CA SER A 298 25.65 -9.68 -0.62
C SER A 298 25.32 -8.23 -0.29
N VAL A 299 24.04 -7.88 -0.48
CA VAL A 299 23.51 -6.54 -0.28
C VAL A 299 22.54 -6.58 0.89
N SER A 300 22.82 -5.85 1.96
CA SER A 300 21.95 -5.84 3.15
C SER A 300 20.81 -4.81 3.04
N THR A 301 20.91 -3.89 2.10
CA THR A 301 19.91 -2.82 1.90
C THR A 301 19.96 -2.29 0.46
N TYR A 302 18.87 -1.73 0.01
CA TYR A 302 18.71 -1.10 -1.30
C TYR A 302 17.75 0.09 -1.19
N GLY A 303 17.64 0.90 -2.23
CA GLY A 303 16.61 1.91 -2.40
C GLY A 303 16.08 1.91 -3.82
N SER A 304 14.84 2.34 -3.98
CA SER A 304 14.20 2.50 -5.28
C SER A 304 14.24 3.97 -5.72
N TYR A 305 14.40 4.20 -7.02
CA TYR A 305 14.19 5.48 -7.66
C TYR A 305 13.35 5.27 -8.93
N GLY A 306 12.12 5.77 -8.93
CA GLY A 306 11.20 5.42 -10.01
C GLY A 306 11.01 3.90 -10.14
N THR A 307 11.49 3.33 -11.24
CA THR A 307 11.50 1.87 -11.49
C THR A 307 12.86 1.21 -11.25
N GLY A 308 13.91 2.01 -10.97
CA GLY A 308 15.26 1.54 -10.75
C GLY A 308 15.55 1.18 -9.29
N LEU A 309 16.66 0.50 -9.08
CA LEU A 309 17.17 0.07 -7.78
C LEU A 309 18.62 0.54 -7.61
N VAL A 310 18.94 1.03 -6.43
CA VAL A 310 20.32 1.35 -6.03
C VAL A 310 20.76 0.37 -4.97
N PHE A 311 21.86 -0.32 -5.22
CA PHE A 311 22.55 -1.19 -4.27
C PHE A 311 23.88 -0.56 -3.86
N PHE A 312 24.41 -0.96 -2.72
CA PHE A 312 25.76 -0.61 -2.32
C PHE A 312 26.62 -1.87 -2.19
N ASP A 313 27.70 -1.92 -2.95
CA ASP A 313 28.71 -2.96 -2.84
C ASP A 313 29.82 -2.50 -1.89
N SER A 314 29.85 -3.08 -0.70
CA SER A 314 30.87 -2.78 0.31
C SER A 314 32.27 -3.25 -0.08
N SER A 315 32.40 -4.20 -1.01
CA SER A 315 33.70 -4.72 -1.45
C SER A 315 34.44 -3.77 -2.39
N THR A 316 33.71 -3.05 -3.22
CA THR A 316 34.23 -2.07 -4.17
C THR A 316 34.04 -0.64 -3.73
N HIS A 317 33.32 -0.41 -2.62
CA HIS A 317 32.87 0.91 -2.17
C HIS A 317 32.21 1.74 -3.28
N SER A 318 31.25 1.12 -3.96
CA SER A 318 30.52 1.73 -5.07
C SER A 318 29.02 1.48 -4.95
N PHE A 319 28.25 2.39 -5.55
CA PHE A 319 26.83 2.14 -5.77
C PHE A 319 26.64 1.46 -7.13
N LEU A 320 25.72 0.52 -7.17
CA LEU A 320 25.36 -0.22 -8.36
C LEU A 320 23.89 0.03 -8.70
N ASN A 321 23.62 0.10 -10.00
CA ASN A 321 22.27 0.16 -10.53
C ASN A 321 21.72 -1.25 -10.72
N GLY A 322 20.50 -1.50 -10.26
CA GLY A 322 19.72 -2.66 -10.62
C GLY A 322 18.37 -2.21 -11.16
N TRP A 323 18.05 -2.61 -12.35
CA TRP A 323 16.73 -2.30 -12.85
C TRP A 323 15.73 -3.35 -12.37
N ALA A 324 14.71 -2.93 -11.63
CA ALA A 324 13.66 -3.80 -11.12
C ALA A 324 12.91 -4.53 -12.26
N LEU A 325 12.93 -3.96 -13.46
CA LEU A 325 12.39 -4.54 -14.68
C LEU A 325 13.41 -5.36 -15.49
N SER A 326 14.68 -5.47 -15.07
CA SER A 326 15.68 -6.20 -15.87
C SER A 326 15.37 -7.70 -15.95
N GLY A 327 14.77 -8.28 -14.91
CA GLY A 327 14.14 -9.60 -14.99
C GLY A 327 12.86 -9.66 -15.83
N PHE A 328 12.35 -8.49 -16.23
CA PHE A 328 11.11 -8.31 -16.99
C PHE A 328 11.40 -7.99 -18.47
N SER A 329 12.59 -7.49 -18.81
CA SER A 329 12.95 -7.10 -20.18
C SER A 329 13.25 -8.30 -21.08
N ASP A 330 13.67 -9.42 -20.51
CA ASP A 330 13.74 -10.68 -21.27
C ASP A 330 12.34 -11.22 -21.58
N TYR A 331 11.35 -10.54 -21.14
CA TYR A 331 10.12 -10.32 -21.77
C TYR A 331 8.85 -10.46 -20.97
N TYR A 332 7.98 -9.54 -21.15
CA TYR A 332 6.55 -9.64 -20.90
C TYR A 332 6.05 -11.09 -21.07
N GLY A 333 6.02 -11.83 -20.03
CA GLY A 333 5.43 -13.14 -19.98
C GLY A 333 6.35 -14.31 -19.63
N VAL A 334 7.64 -14.29 -19.93
CA VAL A 334 8.49 -15.48 -19.69
C VAL A 334 8.94 -15.57 -18.24
N SER A 335 9.50 -14.53 -17.67
CA SER A 335 9.91 -14.55 -16.24
C SER A 335 8.70 -14.67 -15.30
N TYR A 336 7.60 -14.09 -15.69
CA TYR A 336 6.33 -14.16 -14.97
C TYR A 336 5.72 -15.57 -14.99
N SER A 337 5.69 -16.19 -16.17
CA SER A 337 5.26 -17.58 -16.34
C SER A 337 6.20 -18.54 -15.61
N ILE A 338 7.50 -18.28 -15.65
CA ILE A 338 8.51 -19.07 -14.97
C ILE A 338 8.31 -18.99 -13.46
N SER A 339 8.18 -17.82 -12.87
CA SER A 339 7.97 -17.64 -11.43
C SER A 339 6.77 -18.42 -10.91
N LYS A 340 5.63 -18.29 -11.58
CA LYS A 340 4.42 -19.04 -11.23
C LYS A 340 4.63 -20.55 -11.37
N SER A 341 5.26 -20.97 -12.44
CA SER A 341 5.49 -22.38 -12.73
C SER A 341 6.47 -23.01 -11.77
N VAL A 342 7.48 -22.28 -11.31
CA VAL A 342 8.40 -22.73 -10.26
C VAL A 342 7.65 -22.90 -8.93
N ARG A 343 6.83 -21.94 -8.51
CA ARG A 343 6.00 -22.06 -7.30
C ARG A 343 4.99 -23.20 -7.39
N SER A 344 4.47 -23.49 -8.57
CA SER A 344 3.59 -24.64 -8.82
C SER A 344 4.34 -25.95 -9.04
N GLY A 345 5.68 -25.94 -9.10
CA GLY A 345 6.52 -27.14 -9.27
C GLY A 345 6.80 -27.57 -10.71
N PHE A 346 6.46 -26.75 -11.71
CA PHE A 346 6.71 -27.07 -13.12
C PHE A 346 8.14 -26.76 -13.58
N TYR A 347 8.80 -25.75 -12.98
CA TYR A 347 10.17 -25.35 -13.30
C TYR A 347 11.07 -25.50 -12.07
N THR A 348 12.36 -25.50 -12.29
CA THR A 348 13.36 -25.53 -11.23
C THR A 348 13.97 -24.13 -11.01
N TRP A 349 14.64 -23.94 -9.86
CA TRP A 349 15.32 -22.68 -9.58
C TRP A 349 16.41 -22.32 -10.61
N LYS A 350 16.93 -23.31 -11.35
CA LYS A 350 17.92 -23.10 -12.42
C LYS A 350 17.37 -22.35 -13.63
N ASP A 351 16.05 -22.30 -13.75
CA ASP A 351 15.38 -21.55 -14.81
C ASP A 351 15.22 -20.07 -14.46
N GLN A 352 15.65 -19.64 -13.28
CA GLN A 352 15.65 -18.24 -12.87
C GLN A 352 16.82 -17.49 -13.49
N HIS A 353 16.54 -16.24 -13.88
CA HIS A 353 17.56 -15.29 -14.31
C HIS A 353 17.96 -14.39 -13.14
N PRO A 354 19.25 -14.17 -12.86
CA PRO A 354 19.69 -13.26 -11.83
C PRO A 354 19.39 -11.80 -12.23
N ILE A 355 19.22 -10.95 -11.22
CA ILE A 355 19.28 -9.51 -11.45
C ILE A 355 20.76 -9.13 -11.55
N VAL A 356 21.14 -8.57 -12.68
CA VAL A 356 22.51 -8.07 -12.89
C VAL A 356 22.57 -6.63 -12.41
N ALA A 357 23.35 -6.40 -11.36
CA ALA A 357 23.63 -5.06 -10.90
C ALA A 357 24.83 -4.52 -11.71
N SER A 358 24.59 -3.42 -12.40
CA SER A 358 25.57 -2.77 -13.28
C SER A 358 26.21 -1.54 -12.61
N THR A 359 27.35 -1.14 -13.14
CA THR A 359 28.02 0.11 -12.79
C THR A 359 27.14 1.28 -13.20
N ILE A 360 26.96 2.25 -12.31
CA ILE A 360 26.27 3.49 -12.65
C ILE A 360 27.24 4.38 -13.44
N ASN A 361 26.84 4.80 -14.63
CA ASN A 361 27.60 5.78 -15.40
C ASN A 361 27.20 7.18 -14.95
N PRO A 362 28.10 7.94 -14.29
CA PRO A 362 27.82 9.34 -14.02
C PRO A 362 27.73 10.08 -15.35
N ASP A 363 26.74 10.95 -15.50
CA ASP A 363 26.65 11.81 -16.68
C ASP A 363 27.94 12.57 -16.87
N ASP A 364 28.57 12.43 -18.04
CA ASP A 364 29.83 13.11 -18.39
C ASP A 364 29.64 14.62 -18.56
N GLU A 365 28.40 15.11 -18.59
CA GLU A 365 28.04 16.50 -18.78
C GLU A 365 27.50 17.13 -17.48
N GLU A 366 28.30 18.07 -16.94
CA GLU A 366 27.94 19.18 -15.99
C GLU A 366 26.82 18.94 -14.92
N GLY A 367 26.52 17.71 -14.47
CA GLY A 367 25.34 17.49 -13.64
C GLY A 367 25.50 16.55 -12.45
N SER A 368 26.47 15.65 -12.45
CA SER A 368 26.61 14.68 -11.34
C SER A 368 27.16 15.29 -10.07
N ALA A 369 26.40 15.24 -8.98
CA ALA A 369 26.81 15.77 -7.68
C ALA A 369 27.93 14.95 -7.02
N PHE A 370 28.12 13.69 -7.42
CA PHE A 370 29.14 12.78 -6.90
C PHE A 370 29.45 11.66 -7.90
N ASN A 371 30.59 10.98 -7.68
CA ASN A 371 30.93 9.77 -8.43
C ASN A 371 30.46 8.52 -7.69
N PRO A 372 29.47 7.77 -8.19
CA PRO A 372 28.92 6.59 -7.53
C PRO A 372 29.91 5.41 -7.48
N ASN A 373 30.94 5.41 -8.33
CA ASN A 373 31.92 4.36 -8.46
C ASN A 373 33.14 4.53 -7.53
N SER A 374 33.19 5.63 -6.75
CA SER A 374 34.32 5.95 -5.87
C SER A 374 33.82 6.63 -4.60
N ILE A 375 33.26 5.84 -3.71
CA ILE A 375 32.76 6.31 -2.40
C ILE A 375 33.91 6.24 -1.39
N ASP A 376 34.03 7.26 -0.55
CA ASP A 376 35.05 7.31 0.50
C ASP A 376 34.96 6.04 1.40
N PRO A 377 36.02 5.23 1.48
CA PRO A 377 36.03 4.00 2.27
C PRO A 377 35.83 4.21 3.78
N SER A 378 35.97 5.43 4.28
CA SER A 378 35.68 5.77 5.67
C SER A 378 34.19 5.89 5.97
N LEU A 379 33.35 6.00 4.95
CA LEU A 379 31.91 6.08 5.08
C LEU A 379 31.28 4.69 5.18
N GLN A 380 30.36 4.54 6.13
CA GLN A 380 29.57 3.32 6.32
C GLN A 380 28.13 3.61 5.92
N VAL A 381 27.56 2.80 5.04
CA VAL A 381 26.15 2.89 4.68
C VAL A 381 25.30 2.43 5.87
N ARG A 382 24.45 3.32 6.35
CA ARG A 382 23.49 3.06 7.47
C ARG A 382 22.13 2.63 6.95
N ALA A 383 21.67 3.25 5.88
CA ALA A 383 20.44 2.89 5.19
C ALA A 383 20.46 3.41 3.75
N ILE A 384 19.69 2.78 2.88
CA ILE A 384 19.26 3.38 1.63
C ILE A 384 17.73 3.43 1.70
N VAL A 385 17.13 4.61 1.63
CA VAL A 385 15.69 4.80 1.77
C VAL A 385 15.10 5.41 0.52
N THR A 386 13.90 4.98 0.16
CA THR A 386 13.15 5.50 -0.97
C THR A 386 12.18 6.57 -0.49
N GLY A 387 12.08 7.65 -1.24
CA GLY A 387 11.16 8.74 -0.91
C GLY A 387 11.09 9.78 -2.01
N GLY A 388 10.53 10.91 -1.68
CA GLY A 388 10.46 12.09 -2.52
C GLY A 388 9.74 11.91 -3.86
N ASN A 389 8.95 12.89 -4.23
CA ASN A 389 8.32 13.00 -5.55
C ASN A 389 7.68 11.70 -6.07
N GLY A 390 6.81 11.08 -5.25
CA GLY A 390 6.16 9.81 -5.60
C GLY A 390 7.08 8.57 -5.58
N GLY A 391 8.20 8.64 -4.83
CA GLY A 391 9.18 7.54 -4.75
C GLY A 391 10.18 7.53 -5.91
N ASN A 392 10.42 8.71 -6.51
CA ASN A 392 11.41 8.85 -7.59
C ASN A 392 12.83 9.12 -7.08
N TYR A 393 13.03 9.24 -5.75
CA TYR A 393 14.33 9.47 -5.15
C TYR A 393 14.75 8.32 -4.25
N ALA A 394 16.03 7.94 -4.33
CA ALA A 394 16.67 7.10 -3.33
C ALA A 394 17.74 7.93 -2.59
N TYR A 395 17.79 7.78 -1.27
CA TYR A 395 18.77 8.43 -0.42
C TYR A 395 19.63 7.37 0.26
N ALA A 396 20.91 7.30 -0.12
CA ALA A 396 21.88 6.47 0.59
C ALA A 396 22.47 7.29 1.74
N VAL A 397 22.10 6.93 2.95
CA VAL A 397 22.53 7.58 4.19
C VAL A 397 23.79 6.88 4.68
N THR A 398 24.87 7.64 4.78
CA THR A 398 26.16 7.17 5.28
C THR A 398 26.64 8.01 6.44
N SER A 399 27.51 7.46 7.27
CA SER A 399 28.18 8.20 8.32
C SER A 399 29.66 7.86 8.36
N SER A 400 30.48 8.82 8.83
CA SER A 400 31.86 8.54 9.20
C SER A 400 31.94 7.60 10.41
N GLN A 401 33.11 7.01 10.63
CA GLN A 401 33.33 6.12 11.78
C GLN A 401 33.06 6.76 13.15
N ASN A 402 33.18 8.09 13.26
CA ASN A 402 32.91 8.82 14.49
C ASN A 402 31.44 9.23 14.66
N GLY A 403 30.59 8.96 13.69
CA GLY A 403 29.14 9.13 13.74
C GLY A 403 28.61 10.56 13.92
N LYS A 404 29.45 11.59 13.74
CA LYS A 404 29.06 12.99 13.97
C LYS A 404 28.37 13.66 12.80
N ASP A 405 28.67 13.19 11.60
CA ASP A 405 28.14 13.76 10.36
C ASP A 405 27.50 12.67 9.51
N LEU A 406 26.38 13.01 8.89
CA LEU A 406 25.80 12.21 7.81
C LEU A 406 26.32 12.74 6.48
N THR A 407 26.67 11.83 5.58
CA THR A 407 26.81 12.10 4.16
C THR A 407 25.66 11.36 3.45
N VAL A 408 24.86 12.10 2.70
CA VAL A 408 23.68 11.54 2.03
C VAL A 408 23.83 11.72 0.52
N PHE A 409 23.79 10.60 -0.19
CA PHE A 409 23.84 10.53 -1.64
C PHE A 409 22.41 10.39 -2.16
N LYS A 410 21.96 11.31 -3.01
CA LYS A 410 20.65 11.29 -3.64
C LYS A 410 20.75 10.79 -5.07
N PHE A 411 19.95 9.80 -5.36
CA PHE A 411 19.69 9.30 -6.70
C PHE A 411 18.28 9.68 -7.13
N SER A 412 18.09 10.04 -8.40
CA SER A 412 16.78 10.31 -8.96
C SER A 412 16.57 9.55 -10.26
N ALA A 413 15.30 9.25 -10.56
CA ALA A 413 14.93 8.64 -11.83
C ALA A 413 15.23 9.62 -12.98
N ASP A 414 15.89 9.11 -13.99
CA ASP A 414 15.96 9.73 -15.31
C ASP A 414 15.09 8.91 -16.26
N TRP A 415 14.07 9.51 -16.82
CA TRP A 415 13.12 8.83 -17.72
C TRP A 415 13.72 8.57 -19.11
N GLU A 416 14.84 9.21 -19.44
CA GLU A 416 15.54 9.06 -20.72
C GLU A 416 16.64 8.02 -20.64
N ASN A 417 17.15 7.72 -19.44
CA ASN A 417 18.28 6.83 -19.20
C ASN A 417 17.90 5.69 -18.23
N GLU A 418 18.53 4.54 -18.41
CA GLU A 418 18.39 3.39 -17.49
C GLU A 418 19.13 3.61 -16.17
N ASP A 419 20.19 4.42 -16.19
CA ASP A 419 20.98 4.77 -15.02
C ASP A 419 20.32 5.90 -14.21
N PRO A 420 20.47 5.89 -12.88
CA PRO A 420 20.00 6.99 -12.05
C PRO A 420 20.88 8.22 -12.21
N THR A 421 20.27 9.39 -12.16
CA THR A 421 21.03 10.63 -12.00
C THR A 421 21.59 10.71 -10.58
N CYS A 422 22.89 10.99 -10.43
CA CYS A 422 23.55 11.29 -9.16
C CYS A 422 23.20 12.73 -8.71
N ALA A 423 21.97 12.92 -8.23
CA ALA A 423 21.27 14.20 -8.18
C ALA A 423 21.67 15.11 -7.01
N GLY A 424 22.32 14.59 -5.98
CA GLY A 424 22.67 15.40 -4.81
C GLY A 424 23.65 14.71 -3.86
N LEU A 425 24.48 15.54 -3.23
CA LEU A 425 25.40 15.15 -2.16
C LEU A 425 25.24 16.13 -1.00
N TYR A 426 24.83 15.64 0.14
CA TYR A 426 24.55 16.44 1.32
C TYR A 426 25.43 16.03 2.48
N THR A 427 25.88 17.01 3.26
CA THR A 427 26.56 16.79 4.54
C THR A 427 25.77 17.48 5.63
N VAL A 428 25.41 16.73 6.69
CA VAL A 428 24.61 17.22 7.80
C VAL A 428 25.30 16.86 9.11
N SER A 429 25.65 17.88 9.90
CA SER A 429 26.17 17.67 11.26
C SER A 429 25.02 17.36 12.21
N LEU A 430 25.12 16.23 12.90
CA LEU A 430 24.09 15.74 13.80
C LEU A 430 24.27 16.30 15.22
N PRO A 431 23.16 16.57 15.93
CA PRO A 431 23.15 16.71 17.38
C PRO A 431 23.80 15.51 18.09
N SER A 432 24.48 15.76 19.19
CA SER A 432 25.25 14.75 19.93
C SER A 432 24.41 13.60 20.50
N GLU A 433 23.12 13.82 20.66
CA GLU A 433 22.14 12.84 21.15
C GLU A 433 21.70 11.83 20.09
N ILE A 434 22.01 12.05 18.82
CA ILE A 434 21.71 11.10 17.76
C ILE A 434 22.85 10.09 17.63
N ASP A 435 22.54 8.84 17.98
CA ASP A 435 23.41 7.69 17.75
C ASP A 435 23.10 7.08 16.38
N VAL A 436 23.93 7.36 15.37
CA VAL A 436 23.72 6.88 14.00
C VAL A 436 23.84 5.39 13.82
N GLU A 437 24.47 4.68 14.76
CA GLU A 437 24.63 3.22 14.66
C GLU A 437 23.34 2.47 14.96
N THR A 438 22.52 3.03 15.84
CA THR A 438 21.23 2.46 16.22
C THR A 438 20.05 3.19 15.59
N ALA A 439 20.29 4.37 15.01
CA ALA A 439 19.25 5.20 14.41
C ALA A 439 18.47 4.48 13.31
N LYS A 440 17.19 4.82 13.19
CA LYS A 440 16.30 4.38 12.13
C LYS A 440 16.05 5.54 11.17
N PHE A 441 16.06 5.24 9.88
CA PHE A 441 15.89 6.24 8.83
C PHE A 441 14.66 5.91 7.99
N ALA A 442 13.92 6.94 7.60
CA ALA A 442 12.81 6.84 6.66
C ALA A 442 12.73 8.09 5.79
N ALA A 443 12.16 7.93 4.60
CA ALA A 443 11.75 9.03 3.72
C ALA A 443 10.33 8.78 3.23
N SER A 444 9.59 9.84 2.99
CA SER A 444 8.21 9.74 2.50
C SER A 444 8.12 10.02 1.01
N TYR A 445 7.22 9.35 0.34
CA TYR A 445 6.87 9.60 -1.06
C TYR A 445 6.17 10.95 -1.28
N ALA A 446 5.52 11.48 -0.24
CA ALA A 446 4.73 12.70 -0.31
C ALA A 446 5.54 13.97 -0.57
N TYR A 447 6.82 14.01 -0.17
CA TYR A 447 7.60 15.23 -0.20
C TYR A 447 8.36 15.40 -1.51
N THR A 448 8.31 16.60 -2.09
CA THR A 448 9.19 16.99 -3.19
C THR A 448 10.52 17.56 -2.68
N ALA A 449 10.55 18.04 -1.43
CA ALA A 449 11.76 18.49 -0.75
C ALA A 449 12.59 17.30 -0.25
N ASP A 450 13.91 17.49 -0.18
CA ASP A 450 14.84 16.46 0.30
C ASP A 450 14.80 16.38 1.83
N ILE A 451 13.89 15.57 2.34
CA ILE A 451 13.62 15.41 3.78
C ILE A 451 13.86 13.96 4.19
N LEU A 452 14.61 13.78 5.27
CA LEU A 452 14.76 12.51 5.97
C LEU A 452 14.16 12.58 7.38
N PHE A 453 13.62 11.47 7.83
CA PHE A 453 13.18 11.26 9.21
C PHE A 453 14.15 10.30 9.89
N VAL A 454 14.57 10.66 11.10
CA VAL A 454 15.59 9.92 11.85
C VAL A 454 15.10 9.72 13.27
N ALA A 455 15.02 8.48 13.72
CA ALA A 455 14.75 8.16 15.11
C ALA A 455 16.02 7.68 15.79
N SER A 456 16.29 8.23 16.98
CA SER A 456 17.39 7.83 17.86
C SER A 456 16.94 7.89 19.30
N GLY A 457 17.09 6.80 20.05
CA GLY A 457 16.54 6.69 21.38
C GLY A 457 15.01 6.84 21.36
N ASN A 458 14.49 7.70 22.23
CA ASN A 458 13.06 8.00 22.34
C ASN A 458 12.63 9.23 21.52
N LYS A 459 13.47 9.72 20.58
CA LYS A 459 13.22 10.94 19.83
C LYS A 459 13.15 10.68 18.33
N LEU A 460 12.32 11.47 17.66
CA LEU A 460 12.22 11.57 16.21
C LEU A 460 12.67 12.94 15.75
N TYR A 461 13.48 12.98 14.70
CA TYR A 461 13.99 14.19 14.07
C TYR A 461 13.64 14.22 12.59
N ARG A 462 13.49 15.42 12.06
CA ARG A 462 13.46 15.72 10.61
C ARG A 462 14.76 16.37 10.21
N ILE A 463 15.32 15.94 9.11
CA ILE A 463 16.48 16.54 8.47
C ILE A 463 16.06 17.15 7.13
N ASP A 464 16.18 18.46 6.99
CA ASP A 464 16.10 19.17 5.72
C ASP A 464 17.51 19.15 5.11
N LEU A 465 17.71 18.30 4.11
CA LEU A 465 19.03 18.07 3.51
C LEU A 465 19.56 19.32 2.80
N ASN A 466 18.69 20.08 2.14
CA ASN A 466 19.08 21.29 1.41
C ASN A 466 19.57 22.41 2.33
N ARG A 467 19.07 22.44 3.57
CA ARG A 467 19.45 23.44 4.59
C ARG A 467 20.43 22.91 5.61
N SER A 468 20.76 21.63 5.55
CA SER A 468 21.52 20.92 6.60
C SER A 468 20.96 21.18 8.01
N LEU A 469 19.62 21.19 8.13
CA LEU A 469 18.92 21.54 9.36
C LEU A 469 18.28 20.30 9.98
N VAL A 470 18.62 20.02 11.24
CA VAL A 470 18.04 18.97 12.05
C VAL A 470 17.04 19.59 13.04
N THR A 471 15.81 19.11 13.02
CA THR A 471 14.71 19.58 13.88
C THR A 471 14.12 18.40 14.64
N GLU A 472 14.03 18.48 15.96
CA GLU A 472 13.30 17.51 16.78
C GLU A 472 11.80 17.68 16.52
N LEU A 473 11.12 16.60 16.16
CA LEU A 473 9.70 16.58 15.85
C LEU A 473 8.85 16.02 16.98
N TYR A 474 9.35 14.99 17.63
CA TYR A 474 8.61 14.26 18.65
C TYR A 474 9.57 13.62 19.65
N GLN A 475 9.17 13.57 20.91
CA GLN A 475 9.83 12.83 21.97
C GLN A 475 8.78 12.02 22.73
N TYR A 476 9.04 10.73 22.94
CA TYR A 476 8.24 9.92 23.84
C TYR A 476 8.67 10.21 25.29
N GLU A 477 7.86 10.99 26.00
CA GLU A 477 8.22 11.55 27.31
C GLU A 477 7.94 10.60 28.48
N THR A 478 7.03 9.63 28.30
CA THR A 478 6.57 8.73 29.37
C THR A 478 7.71 7.87 29.94
N ASP A 479 8.64 7.45 29.08
CA ASP A 479 9.83 6.67 29.47
C ASP A 479 11.07 7.19 28.74
N PRO A 480 11.98 7.89 29.41
CA PRO A 480 13.22 8.40 28.81
C PRO A 480 14.17 7.29 28.30
N SER A 481 14.03 6.05 28.79
CA SER A 481 14.83 4.92 28.33
C SER A 481 14.23 4.22 27.11
N ALA A 482 13.05 4.63 26.66
CA ALA A 482 12.37 4.05 25.52
C ALA A 482 13.20 4.18 24.24
N GLN A 483 13.02 3.20 23.33
CA GLN A 483 13.71 3.14 22.06
C GLN A 483 12.70 3.06 20.92
N ILE A 484 12.78 3.97 19.98
CA ILE A 484 12.06 3.85 18.71
C ILE A 484 12.79 2.81 17.86
N THR A 485 12.12 1.70 17.59
CA THR A 485 12.74 0.54 16.92
C THR A 485 12.43 0.46 15.44
N CYS A 486 11.34 1.07 14.98
CA CYS A 486 10.98 1.15 13.58
C CYS A 486 10.18 2.40 13.25
N LEU A 487 10.27 2.81 11.98
CA LEU A 487 9.54 3.92 11.36
C LEU A 487 8.87 3.40 10.11
N LYS A 488 7.56 3.63 9.96
CA LYS A 488 6.82 3.25 8.75
C LYS A 488 5.83 4.34 8.38
N PHE A 489 5.89 4.78 7.14
CA PHE A 489 4.83 5.63 6.61
C PHE A 489 3.58 4.81 6.34
N LYS A 490 2.44 5.41 6.64
CA LYS A 490 1.13 4.83 6.39
C LYS A 490 0.84 4.88 4.90
N ASP A 491 0.44 3.76 4.34
CA ASP A 491 -0.19 3.72 3.03
C ASP A 491 -1.62 4.28 3.13
N ALA A 492 -2.13 4.91 2.10
CA ALA A 492 -3.43 5.55 2.12
C ALA A 492 -4.16 5.38 0.78
N GLU A 493 -5.48 5.51 0.82
CA GLU A 493 -6.33 5.39 -0.38
C GLU A 493 -6.13 6.56 -1.35
N SER A 494 -5.96 7.75 -0.80
CA SER A 494 -5.77 8.96 -1.58
C SER A 494 -4.29 9.35 -1.69
N GLU A 495 -3.90 9.88 -2.86
CA GLU A 495 -2.55 10.43 -3.06
C GLU A 495 -2.26 11.61 -2.11
N GLU A 496 -3.29 12.33 -1.64
CA GLU A 496 -3.16 13.48 -0.74
C GLU A 496 -2.74 13.05 0.69
N GLU A 497 -3.15 11.85 1.11
CA GLU A 497 -2.85 11.31 2.43
C GLU A 497 -1.63 10.38 2.43
N LEU A 498 -1.25 9.85 1.26
CA LEU A 498 -0.14 8.92 1.11
C LEU A 498 1.16 9.51 1.64
N GLY A 499 1.76 8.82 2.61
CA GLY A 499 3.02 9.22 3.20
C GLY A 499 2.97 10.45 4.12
N MET A 500 1.76 10.89 4.54
CA MET A 500 1.56 12.00 5.47
C MET A 500 1.38 11.54 6.92
N SER A 501 1.21 10.27 7.17
CA SER A 501 1.16 9.69 8.51
C SER A 501 2.36 8.78 8.75
N LEU A 502 3.04 8.95 9.89
CA LEU A 502 4.22 8.19 10.27
C LEU A 502 3.95 7.40 11.55
N GLY A 503 4.03 6.08 11.44
CA GLY A 503 3.98 5.17 12.58
C GLY A 503 5.35 4.96 13.19
N LEU A 504 5.41 4.98 14.52
CA LEU A 504 6.58 4.69 15.34
C LEU A 504 6.33 3.44 16.17
N GLY A 505 7.15 2.42 16.04
CA GLY A 505 7.20 1.33 17.01
C GLY A 505 8.19 1.65 18.11
N ILE A 506 7.73 1.71 19.36
CA ILE A 506 8.51 2.14 20.52
C ILE A 506 8.55 1.00 21.53
N ASN A 507 9.73 0.68 22.05
CA ASN A 507 9.90 -0.24 23.17
C ASN A 507 10.28 0.54 24.43
N THR A 508 9.49 0.41 25.47
CA THR A 508 9.80 0.85 26.83
C THR A 508 10.47 -0.29 27.59
N ALA A 509 10.77 -0.07 28.87
CA ALA A 509 11.29 -1.12 29.74
C ALA A 509 10.32 -2.32 29.88
N ASP A 510 9.01 -2.06 29.86
CA ASP A 510 7.98 -3.03 30.22
C ASP A 510 7.11 -3.50 29.04
N LYS A 511 6.91 -2.65 28.02
CA LYS A 511 5.95 -2.90 26.92
C LYS A 511 6.35 -2.22 25.62
N GLY A 512 5.71 -2.63 24.54
CA GLY A 512 5.69 -1.90 23.27
C GLY A 512 4.59 -0.85 23.23
N VAL A 513 4.81 0.21 22.49
CA VAL A 513 3.85 1.30 22.23
C VAL A 513 3.91 1.64 20.74
N VAL A 514 2.78 1.84 20.11
CA VAL A 514 2.72 2.38 18.74
C VAL A 514 2.25 3.83 18.83
N VAL A 515 2.95 4.72 18.14
CA VAL A 515 2.57 6.13 18.03
C VAL A 515 2.39 6.45 16.55
N GLU A 516 1.28 7.09 16.20
CA GLU A 516 1.04 7.62 14.87
C GLU A 516 1.10 9.15 14.90
N LEU A 517 1.87 9.72 13.98
CA LEU A 517 2.05 11.17 13.84
C LEU A 517 1.49 11.61 12.49
N GLN A 518 0.53 12.53 12.51
CA GLN A 518 0.10 13.20 11.29
C GLN A 518 1.08 14.33 10.97
N LEU A 519 1.62 14.31 9.75
CA LEU A 519 2.61 15.28 9.29
C LEU A 519 1.98 16.32 8.36
N THR A 520 2.60 17.48 8.30
CA THR A 520 2.27 18.54 7.35
C THR A 520 3.06 18.38 6.05
N VAL A 521 2.71 19.10 5.01
CA VAL A 521 3.47 19.18 3.74
C VAL A 521 4.92 19.68 3.90
N ALA A 522 5.27 20.27 5.04
CA ALA A 522 6.63 20.66 5.39
C ALA A 522 7.39 19.57 6.17
N GLY A 523 6.75 18.45 6.49
CA GLY A 523 7.31 17.36 7.28
C GLY A 523 7.38 17.65 8.78
N ASP A 524 6.67 18.67 9.28
CA ASP A 524 6.48 18.91 10.70
C ASP A 524 5.26 18.13 11.20
N VAL A 525 5.22 17.82 12.50
CA VAL A 525 3.99 17.26 13.10
C VAL A 525 2.88 18.31 13.01
N SER A 526 1.70 17.90 12.54
CA SER A 526 0.54 18.77 12.46
C SER A 526 0.14 19.28 13.83
N ARG A 527 -0.44 20.48 13.89
CA ARG A 527 -0.97 21.08 15.12
C ARG A 527 -2.47 20.89 15.29
N GLU A 528 -3.08 20.13 14.41
CA GLU A 528 -4.50 19.80 14.49
C GLU A 528 -4.76 18.88 15.68
N GLU A 529 -5.98 18.88 16.17
CA GLU A 529 -6.42 17.97 17.21
C GLU A 529 -6.24 16.52 16.74
N ASN A 530 -5.75 15.65 17.61
CA ASN A 530 -5.46 14.24 17.34
C ASN A 530 -4.35 13.96 16.29
N SER A 531 -3.49 14.91 16.02
CA SER A 531 -2.33 14.71 15.13
C SER A 531 -1.26 13.78 15.71
N ILE A 532 -1.32 13.51 16.99
CA ILE A 532 -0.50 12.53 17.70
C ILE A 532 -1.43 11.54 18.36
N CYS A 533 -1.40 10.30 17.87
CA CYS A 533 -2.17 9.20 18.45
C CYS A 533 -1.21 8.22 19.13
N VAL A 534 -1.36 8.02 20.44
CA VAL A 534 -0.60 7.01 21.20
C VAL A 534 -1.55 5.83 21.44
N TYR A 535 -1.21 4.68 20.90
CA TYR A 535 -2.03 3.48 21.00
C TYR A 535 -1.61 2.66 22.22
N GLU A 536 -2.38 2.78 23.27
CA GLU A 536 -2.19 2.07 24.54
C GLU A 536 -3.53 1.51 25.04
N ASP A 537 -3.51 0.30 25.55
CA ASP A 537 -4.65 -0.31 26.23
C ASP A 537 -4.14 -0.93 27.53
N PRO A 538 -4.70 -0.56 28.71
CA PRO A 538 -4.27 -1.11 29.98
C PRO A 538 -4.53 -2.61 30.12
N ASP A 539 -5.51 -3.14 29.38
CA ASP A 539 -5.93 -4.55 29.42
C ASP A 539 -5.25 -5.41 28.31
N GLN A 540 -4.66 -4.76 27.30
CA GLN A 540 -4.02 -5.40 26.14
C GLN A 540 -2.57 -4.91 26.02
N SER A 541 -1.62 -5.67 26.56
CA SER A 541 -0.20 -5.28 26.47
C SER A 541 0.41 -5.70 25.14
N ILE A 542 0.97 -4.75 24.41
CA ILE A 542 1.85 -4.99 23.28
C ILE A 542 3.21 -5.42 23.84
N GLY A 543 3.76 -6.53 23.36
CA GLY A 543 5.09 -7.02 23.70
C GLY A 543 6.20 -6.17 23.06
N LYS A 544 7.43 -6.71 23.05
CA LYS A 544 8.57 -6.06 22.40
C LYS A 544 8.35 -5.95 20.89
N ILE A 545 8.20 -4.75 20.38
CA ILE A 545 7.98 -4.46 18.97
C ILE A 545 9.27 -4.69 18.18
N VAL A 546 9.18 -5.48 17.12
CA VAL A 546 10.24 -5.70 16.13
C VAL A 546 9.99 -4.83 14.90
N ASP A 547 8.76 -4.85 14.38
CA ASP A 547 8.36 -4.06 13.22
C ASP A 547 6.86 -3.74 13.27
N ILE A 548 6.43 -2.71 12.50
CA ILE A 548 5.02 -2.37 12.30
C ILE A 548 4.77 -2.21 10.81
N SER A 549 3.53 -2.42 10.37
CA SER A 549 3.13 -2.14 8.99
C SER A 549 1.65 -1.80 8.93
N TYR A 550 1.30 -0.75 8.18
CA TYR A 550 -0.09 -0.39 7.98
C TYR A 550 -0.69 -1.23 6.85
N ASN A 551 -1.81 -1.85 7.12
CA ASN A 551 -2.61 -2.57 6.13
C ASN A 551 -3.78 -1.71 5.71
N TYR A 552 -3.92 -1.57 4.39
CA TYR A 552 -5.06 -0.93 3.76
C TYR A 552 -5.40 -1.72 2.49
N GLU A 553 -6.59 -2.33 2.40
CA GLU A 553 -7.04 -3.14 1.26
C GLU A 553 -7.85 -2.34 0.25
#